data_14fd2e7f3403acebbc8deb2817e6ae3e
#
_entry.id   14fd2e7f3403acebbc8deb2817e6ae3e
#
_cell.length_a   1.000
_cell.length_b   1.000
_cell.length_c   1.000
_cell.angle_alpha   90.00
_cell.angle_beta   90.00
_cell.angle_gamma   90.00
#
_symmetry.space_group_name_H-M   'P 1'
#
loop_
_entity.id
_entity.type
_entity.pdbx_description
1 polymer ?
#
loop_
_entity_poly.entity_id
_entity_poly.type
_entity_poly.pdbx_seq_one_letter_code
_entity_poly.pdbx_strand_id
1 'polypeptide(L)'
;MKEITTTKSNQMNIFIVLRDVWHNALFILMAAIIGFSAVTIYGRYVRVPEYTSSSTLVVAAKSTTYANAYAALSTASSMAGVLKEVFESDILMQKVKESEGNLPAGISVSANVISGTNLLVLEVTANDPKTAYVVSNSILKNYNGISDYLFSNAVLETVSEPQIPTVESNSFNMKMYRLIAAIAMAGLYVIAVVASCITRKTFKTVYSAQEELNGDCFGVISHEKKLQTFRSFIRTPRKSVLINSPTCSFSFEESNRKFAENLRFKMDQNGYKRVLVTSVAENEGKSTVSTNLAIALSSMGKRVLLVDVDFRKPALYKITEREKKSIPDLISYIDGQSDFDDIIRKFSRTGVDMIMNFGSKKESTIYIHSVRLQELLDYADKKYDYIVLDSSPIIVGTDVQLVSDIVDCSLIVVRHDYVRLSDINTAIEDIKEGNAKYLGYVLNDYREFNMHVAGDSIYGYSHYENYEYGKTAENNYIEERK
;
A
#
# COMPACT_ATOMS: atom_id res chain seq x y z
N MET A 1 -40.38 20.43 -16.50
CA MET A 1 -40.09 19.08 -17.04
C MET A 1 -38.57 18.91 -17.01
N LYS A 2 -38.02 18.65 -15.81
CA LYS A 2 -36.59 18.34 -15.54
C LYS A 2 -36.52 17.63 -14.22
N GLU A 3 -37.12 16.47 -14.14
CA GLU A 3 -36.86 15.46 -13.10
C GLU A 3 -36.41 14.23 -13.86
N ILE A 4 -35.16 13.95 -13.83
CA ILE A 4 -34.50 12.65 -14.02
C ILE A 4 -33.00 12.98 -13.99
N THR A 5 -32.35 12.75 -12.87
CA THR A 5 -30.96 12.26 -12.71
C THR A 5 -30.33 12.66 -11.36
N THR A 6 -30.95 12.27 -10.26
CA THR A 6 -30.32 12.43 -8.93
C THR A 6 -29.90 11.11 -8.29
N THR A 7 -29.59 10.08 -9.06
CA THR A 7 -29.26 8.76 -8.50
C THR A 7 -27.99 8.12 -9.04
N LYS A 8 -27.03 8.88 -9.58
CA LYS A 8 -25.76 8.29 -10.09
C LYS A 8 -24.47 8.72 -9.40
N SER A 9 -24.51 9.60 -8.41
CA SER A 9 -23.29 10.16 -7.83
C SER A 9 -22.62 9.31 -6.71
N ASN A 10 -23.16 8.16 -6.36
CA ASN A 10 -22.62 7.35 -5.25
C ASN A 10 -22.41 5.86 -5.58
N GLN A 11 -22.32 5.50 -6.85
CA GLN A 11 -21.86 4.15 -7.20
C GLN A 11 -20.33 4.13 -7.13
N MET A 12 -19.83 3.65 -5.99
CA MET A 12 -18.44 3.29 -5.81
C MET A 12 -18.06 2.31 -6.92
N ASN A 13 -17.26 2.77 -7.87
CA ASN A 13 -16.90 1.99 -9.03
C ASN A 13 -16.02 0.83 -8.56
N ILE A 14 -16.54 -0.41 -8.57
CA ILE A 14 -15.85 -1.61 -8.09
C ILE A 14 -14.46 -1.75 -8.73
N PHE A 15 -14.29 -1.20 -9.94
CA PHE A 15 -13.01 -1.17 -10.65
C PHE A 15 -11.94 -0.31 -9.96
N ILE A 16 -12.33 0.75 -9.26
CA ILE A 16 -11.40 1.59 -8.49
C ILE A 16 -10.86 0.80 -7.29
N VAL A 17 -11.74 0.06 -6.60
CA VAL A 17 -11.36 -0.81 -5.49
C VAL A 17 -10.42 -1.92 -5.97
N LEU A 18 -10.74 -2.56 -7.09
CA LEU A 18 -9.88 -3.59 -7.70
C LEU A 18 -8.50 -3.03 -8.08
N ARG A 19 -8.45 -1.83 -8.64
CA ARG A 19 -7.19 -1.14 -8.95
C ARG A 19 -6.35 -0.92 -7.70
N ASP A 20 -6.96 -0.42 -6.61
CA ASP A 20 -6.26 -0.12 -5.37
C ASP A 20 -5.77 -1.41 -4.68
N VAL A 21 -6.55 -2.49 -4.73
CA VAL A 21 -6.14 -3.83 -4.29
C VAL A 21 -4.95 -4.33 -5.12
N TRP A 22 -5.00 -4.20 -6.45
CA TRP A 22 -3.90 -4.61 -7.33
C TRP A 22 -2.61 -3.82 -7.09
N HIS A 23 -2.72 -2.52 -6.87
CA HIS A 23 -1.56 -1.67 -6.52
C HIS A 23 -0.91 -2.08 -5.19
N ASN A 24 -1.69 -2.65 -4.27
CA ASN A 24 -1.22 -3.13 -2.98
C ASN A 24 -0.92 -4.65 -2.97
N ALA A 25 -0.90 -5.33 -4.12
CA ALA A 25 -0.71 -6.78 -4.21
C ALA A 25 0.57 -7.27 -3.52
N LEU A 26 1.66 -6.51 -3.61
CA LEU A 26 2.92 -6.83 -2.93
C LEU A 26 2.75 -6.83 -1.39
N PHE A 27 2.05 -5.84 -0.84
CA PHE A 27 1.81 -5.75 0.60
C PHE A 27 0.83 -6.81 1.09
N ILE A 28 -0.17 -7.18 0.27
CA ILE A 28 -1.07 -8.32 0.54
C ILE A 28 -0.27 -9.62 0.62
N LEU A 29 0.67 -9.83 -0.31
CA LEU A 29 1.57 -10.99 -0.28
C LEU A 29 2.46 -10.99 0.97
N MET A 30 3.00 -9.83 1.35
CA MET A 30 3.79 -9.70 2.58
C MET A 30 2.96 -10.02 3.82
N ALA A 31 1.72 -9.55 3.90
CA ALA A 31 0.80 -9.88 5.00
C ALA A 31 0.53 -11.39 5.08
N ALA A 32 0.32 -12.07 3.95
CA ALA A 32 0.17 -13.52 3.90
C ALA A 32 1.42 -14.25 4.42
N ILE A 33 2.62 -13.81 4.04
CA ILE A 33 3.89 -14.38 4.51
C ILE A 33 4.04 -14.19 6.03
N ILE A 34 3.65 -13.04 6.56
CA ILE A 34 3.69 -12.77 8.01
C ILE A 34 2.77 -13.75 8.74
N GLY A 35 1.52 -13.93 8.30
CA GLY A 35 0.57 -14.88 8.89
C GLY A 35 1.09 -16.31 8.85
N PHE A 36 1.62 -16.76 7.72
CA PHE A 36 2.26 -18.09 7.58
C PHE A 36 3.44 -18.28 8.53
N SER A 37 4.30 -17.28 8.64
CA SER A 37 5.50 -17.32 9.48
C SER A 37 5.16 -17.32 10.96
N ALA A 38 4.15 -16.58 11.38
CA ALA A 38 3.71 -16.53 12.77
C ALA A 38 3.27 -17.92 13.28
N VAL A 39 2.46 -18.64 12.51
CA VAL A 39 2.04 -20.02 12.85
C VAL A 39 3.22 -20.98 12.81
N THR A 40 4.18 -20.78 11.92
CA THR A 40 5.39 -21.61 11.85
C THR A 40 6.28 -21.43 13.09
N ILE A 41 6.46 -20.17 13.52
CA ILE A 41 7.21 -19.81 14.74
C ILE A 41 6.50 -20.38 15.97
N TYR A 42 5.19 -20.19 16.08
CA TYR A 42 4.39 -20.76 17.17
C TYR A 42 4.57 -22.28 17.24
N GLY A 43 4.43 -22.99 16.13
CA GLY A 43 4.56 -24.45 16.07
C GLY A 43 5.96 -24.95 16.40
N ARG A 44 7.00 -24.13 16.18
CA ARG A 44 8.39 -24.55 16.43
C ARG A 44 8.91 -24.20 17.83
N TYR A 45 8.46 -23.08 18.41
CA TYR A 45 9.05 -22.55 19.64
C TYR A 45 8.10 -22.52 20.84
N VAL A 46 6.80 -22.50 20.60
CA VAL A 46 5.80 -22.38 21.69
C VAL A 46 5.12 -23.71 21.95
N ARG A 47 4.85 -24.48 20.90
CA ARG A 47 4.16 -25.77 21.02
C ARG A 47 5.11 -26.82 21.58
N VAL A 48 4.67 -27.49 22.65
CA VAL A 48 5.33 -28.70 23.17
C VAL A 48 4.60 -29.92 22.62
N PRO A 49 5.27 -30.82 21.89
CA PRO A 49 4.65 -32.06 21.44
C PRO A 49 4.39 -32.97 22.62
N GLU A 50 3.27 -33.68 22.62
CA GLU A 50 2.89 -34.67 23.62
C GLU A 50 2.76 -36.04 22.97
N TYR A 51 3.24 -37.06 23.66
CA TYR A 51 3.24 -38.45 23.22
C TYR A 51 2.59 -39.30 24.29
N THR A 52 1.57 -40.10 23.94
CA THR A 52 0.85 -40.95 24.86
C THR A 52 1.15 -42.41 24.59
N SER A 53 1.72 -43.10 25.60
CA SER A 53 1.86 -44.54 25.62
C SER A 53 0.67 -45.14 26.36
N SER A 54 -0.07 -46.02 25.70
CA SER A 54 -1.25 -46.68 26.29
C SER A 54 -1.00 -48.15 26.52
N SER A 55 -1.50 -48.71 27.60
CA SER A 55 -1.52 -50.11 27.92
C SER A 55 -2.91 -50.52 28.44
N THR A 56 -3.35 -51.71 28.09
CA THR A 56 -4.67 -52.23 28.54
C THR A 56 -4.44 -53.40 29.46
N LEU A 57 -5.09 -53.33 30.60
CA LEU A 57 -5.01 -54.32 31.68
C LEU A 57 -6.35 -54.93 31.95
N VAL A 58 -6.40 -56.23 32.26
CA VAL A 58 -7.58 -56.94 32.78
C VAL A 58 -7.43 -57.10 34.28
N VAL A 59 -8.46 -56.68 35.00
CA VAL A 59 -8.54 -56.93 36.47
C VAL A 59 -9.33 -58.19 36.71
N ALA A 60 -8.73 -59.22 37.27
CA ALA A 60 -9.39 -60.45 37.66
C ALA A 60 -9.36 -60.67 39.19
N ALA A 61 -10.46 -61.14 39.74
CA ALA A 61 -10.54 -61.50 41.16
C ALA A 61 -10.01 -62.96 41.34
N LYS A 62 -9.15 -63.17 42.31
CA LYS A 62 -8.48 -64.44 42.63
C LYS A 62 -9.44 -65.49 43.28
N SER A 63 -10.68 -65.18 43.49
CA SER A 63 -11.68 -66.06 44.10
C SER A 63 -12.28 -67.06 43.14
N THR A 64 -12.13 -68.33 43.40
CA THR A 64 -12.48 -69.46 42.57
C THR A 64 -13.84 -70.11 42.92
N THR A 65 -14.85 -69.31 43.22
CA THR A 65 -16.22 -69.90 43.40
C THR A 65 -17.08 -69.46 42.20
N TYR A 66 -17.34 -70.39 41.32
CA TYR A 66 -18.09 -70.27 40.06
C TYR A 66 -19.60 -69.98 40.23
N ALA A 67 -20.02 -69.23 41.20
CA ALA A 67 -21.47 -69.11 41.49
C ALA A 67 -22.16 -68.02 40.66
N ASN A 68 -21.50 -66.97 40.18
CA ASN A 68 -22.15 -65.94 39.35
C ASN A 68 -21.12 -65.12 38.57
N ALA A 69 -21.03 -65.34 37.28
CA ALA A 69 -20.13 -64.61 36.37
C ALA A 69 -20.40 -63.07 36.42
N TYR A 70 -21.65 -62.67 36.61
CA TYR A 70 -22.02 -61.27 36.72
C TYR A 70 -21.48 -60.60 38.02
N ALA A 71 -21.58 -61.36 39.14
CA ALA A 71 -21.06 -60.86 40.43
C ALA A 71 -19.51 -60.75 40.37
N ALA A 72 -18.84 -61.72 39.69
CA ALA A 72 -17.38 -61.66 39.50
C ALA A 72 -16.98 -60.48 38.63
N LEU A 73 -17.71 -60.17 37.57
CA LEU A 73 -17.45 -59.01 36.70
C LEU A 73 -17.71 -57.71 37.43
N SER A 74 -18.79 -57.58 38.20
CA SER A 74 -19.10 -56.41 39.00
C SER A 74 -18.01 -56.13 40.06
N THR A 75 -17.53 -57.19 40.73
CA THR A 75 -16.43 -57.06 41.69
C THR A 75 -15.11 -56.66 41.01
N ALA A 76 -14.82 -57.26 39.87
CA ALA A 76 -13.61 -56.93 39.11
C ALA A 76 -13.68 -55.47 38.57
N SER A 77 -14.83 -55.00 38.14
CA SER A 77 -15.04 -53.61 37.67
C SER A 77 -14.87 -52.62 38.86
N SER A 78 -15.38 -52.95 40.06
CA SER A 78 -15.19 -52.15 41.25
C SER A 78 -13.71 -52.10 41.64
N MET A 79 -13.00 -53.22 41.56
CA MET A 79 -11.53 -53.30 41.81
C MET A 79 -10.74 -52.51 40.79
N ALA A 80 -11.17 -52.51 39.51
CA ALA A 80 -10.55 -51.68 38.49
C ALA A 80 -10.69 -50.19 38.78
N GLY A 81 -11.83 -49.76 39.37
CA GLY A 81 -12.04 -48.37 39.83
C GLY A 81 -11.08 -47.96 40.91
N VAL A 82 -10.79 -48.85 41.88
CA VAL A 82 -9.83 -48.55 42.94
C VAL A 82 -8.38 -48.59 42.42
N LEU A 83 -8.07 -49.50 41.51
CA LEU A 83 -6.74 -49.54 40.83
C LEU A 83 -6.49 -48.28 39.99
N LYS A 84 -7.50 -47.71 39.39
CA LYS A 84 -7.38 -46.41 38.74
C LYS A 84 -6.79 -45.35 39.69
N GLU A 85 -7.35 -45.20 40.85
CA GLU A 85 -6.86 -44.24 41.87
C GLU A 85 -5.44 -44.56 42.32
N VAL A 86 -5.07 -45.84 42.36
CA VAL A 86 -3.69 -46.25 42.68
C VAL A 86 -2.71 -45.86 41.57
N PHE A 87 -3.11 -46.04 40.29
CA PHE A 87 -2.25 -45.67 39.14
C PHE A 87 -2.08 -44.17 39.01
N GLU A 88 -3.07 -43.38 39.37
CA GLU A 88 -3.04 -41.93 39.39
C GLU A 88 -2.41 -41.34 40.68
N SER A 89 -2.03 -42.19 41.64
CA SER A 89 -1.54 -41.76 42.94
C SER A 89 -0.12 -41.18 42.87
N ASP A 90 0.13 -40.13 43.64
CA ASP A 90 1.45 -39.55 43.80
C ASP A 90 2.48 -40.53 44.40
N ILE A 91 2.00 -41.50 45.19
CA ILE A 91 2.85 -42.53 45.84
C ILE A 91 3.45 -43.44 44.78
N LEU A 92 2.68 -43.88 43.77
CA LEU A 92 3.19 -44.68 42.70
C LEU A 92 4.14 -43.87 41.82
N MET A 93 3.79 -42.61 41.50
CA MET A 93 4.67 -41.71 40.78
C MET A 93 5.99 -41.42 41.47
N GLN A 94 5.99 -41.34 42.80
CA GLN A 94 7.21 -41.20 43.56
C GLN A 94 8.12 -42.44 43.47
N LYS A 95 7.54 -43.66 43.57
CA LYS A 95 8.29 -44.90 43.34
C LYS A 95 8.83 -45.02 41.93
N VAL A 96 8.11 -44.59 40.95
CA VAL A 96 8.58 -44.54 39.53
C VAL A 96 9.77 -43.58 39.43
N LYS A 97 9.69 -42.41 40.06
CA LYS A 97 10.82 -41.45 40.10
C LYS A 97 12.05 -42.01 40.83
N GLU A 98 11.86 -42.78 41.89
CA GLU A 98 12.95 -43.43 42.62
C GLU A 98 13.61 -44.55 41.77
N SER A 99 12.83 -45.29 40.98
CA SER A 99 13.34 -46.39 40.15
C SER A 99 14.02 -45.93 38.86
N GLU A 100 13.49 -44.90 38.18
CA GLU A 100 13.99 -44.42 36.91
C GLU A 100 14.90 -43.17 37.01
N GLY A 101 15.02 -42.59 38.24
CA GLY A 101 15.85 -41.41 38.47
C GLY A 101 15.16 -40.12 38.09
N ASN A 102 15.91 -39.18 37.47
CA ASN A 102 15.44 -37.82 37.20
C ASN A 102 14.49 -37.78 36.00
N LEU A 103 13.18 -37.87 36.26
CA LEU A 103 12.17 -37.76 35.20
C LEU A 103 11.91 -36.29 34.84
N PRO A 104 11.77 -35.97 33.54
CA PRO A 104 11.47 -34.61 33.14
C PRO A 104 10.08 -34.15 33.63
N ALA A 105 9.88 -32.83 33.71
CA ALA A 105 8.59 -32.25 34.02
C ALA A 105 7.60 -32.44 32.88
N GLY A 106 6.30 -32.46 33.18
CA GLY A 106 5.25 -32.55 32.15
C GLY A 106 4.79 -33.98 31.84
N ILE A 107 4.95 -34.91 32.79
CA ILE A 107 4.39 -36.27 32.71
C ILE A 107 3.01 -36.24 33.35
N SER A 108 2.03 -36.76 32.62
CA SER A 108 0.65 -36.97 33.07
C SER A 108 0.30 -38.45 32.98
N VAL A 109 -0.27 -39.00 34.02
CA VAL A 109 -0.72 -40.37 34.10
C VAL A 109 -2.26 -40.33 34.24
N SER A 110 -2.96 -41.03 33.40
CA SER A 110 -4.41 -41.23 33.54
C SER A 110 -4.76 -42.70 33.38
N ALA A 111 -5.70 -43.15 34.16
CA ALA A 111 -6.22 -44.52 34.11
C ALA A 111 -7.74 -44.49 33.95
N ASN A 112 -8.24 -45.18 32.97
CA ASN A 112 -9.68 -45.20 32.68
C ASN A 112 -10.22 -46.61 32.61
N VAL A 113 -11.31 -46.87 33.39
CA VAL A 113 -12.03 -48.13 33.36
C VAL A 113 -13.03 -48.07 32.22
N ILE A 114 -13.05 -49.08 31.35
CA ILE A 114 -14.05 -49.18 30.29
C ILE A 114 -15.38 -49.62 30.91
N SER A 115 -16.37 -48.74 30.82
CA SER A 115 -17.70 -48.97 31.46
C SER A 115 -18.32 -50.33 31.10
N GLY A 116 -18.74 -51.08 32.13
CA GLY A 116 -19.33 -52.41 31.97
C GLY A 116 -18.34 -53.54 31.72
N THR A 117 -17.06 -53.29 31.87
CA THR A 117 -15.99 -54.26 31.72
C THR A 117 -15.04 -54.23 32.92
N ASN A 118 -14.12 -55.20 32.98
CA ASN A 118 -13.02 -55.23 33.93
C ASN A 118 -11.68 -54.77 33.28
N LEU A 119 -11.78 -54.03 32.18
CA LEU A 119 -10.62 -53.51 31.47
C LEU A 119 -10.24 -52.13 32.01
N LEU A 120 -8.97 -51.96 32.29
CA LEU A 120 -8.35 -50.70 32.71
C LEU A 120 -7.34 -50.26 31.64
N VAL A 121 -7.53 -49.09 31.08
CA VAL A 121 -6.60 -48.47 30.15
C VAL A 121 -5.74 -47.47 30.90
N LEU A 122 -4.44 -47.71 30.93
CA LEU A 122 -3.44 -46.81 31.47
C LEU A 122 -2.84 -45.99 30.33
N GLU A 123 -2.91 -44.69 30.45
CA GLU A 123 -2.32 -43.75 29.48
C GLU A 123 -1.28 -42.86 30.17
N VAL A 124 -0.10 -42.85 29.66
CA VAL A 124 1.01 -42.02 30.12
C VAL A 124 1.41 -41.06 29.03
N THR A 125 1.20 -39.78 29.26
CA THR A 125 1.57 -38.71 28.33
C THR A 125 2.81 -37.98 28.81
N ALA A 126 3.76 -37.80 27.90
CA ALA A 126 5.01 -37.07 28.13
C ALA A 126 5.46 -36.31 26.89
N ASN A 127 6.40 -35.38 27.07
CA ASN A 127 6.94 -34.57 25.97
C ASN A 127 7.90 -35.35 25.05
N ASP A 128 8.30 -36.55 25.44
CA ASP A 128 9.20 -37.41 24.68
C ASP A 128 8.62 -38.85 24.58
N PRO A 129 8.65 -39.49 23.39
CA PRO A 129 8.10 -40.83 23.18
C PRO A 129 8.71 -41.89 24.09
N LYS A 130 10.05 -41.81 24.31
CA LYS A 130 10.76 -42.80 25.16
C LYS A 130 10.38 -42.62 26.60
N THR A 131 10.23 -41.39 27.07
CA THR A 131 9.82 -41.08 28.45
C THR A 131 8.42 -41.61 28.73
N ALA A 132 7.44 -41.38 27.81
CA ALA A 132 6.08 -41.92 27.93
C ALA A 132 6.09 -43.45 28.06
N TYR A 133 6.86 -44.13 27.23
CA TYR A 133 7.02 -45.58 27.29
C TYR A 133 7.68 -46.07 28.58
N VAL A 134 8.83 -45.49 28.94
CA VAL A 134 9.61 -45.88 30.15
C VAL A 134 8.75 -45.73 31.41
N VAL A 135 8.07 -44.60 31.54
CA VAL A 135 7.20 -44.37 32.72
C VAL A 135 6.02 -45.33 32.71
N SER A 136 5.35 -45.58 31.57
CA SER A 136 4.28 -46.56 31.49
C SER A 136 4.74 -47.97 31.87
N ASN A 137 5.89 -48.39 31.41
CA ASN A 137 6.46 -49.70 31.74
C ASN A 137 6.91 -49.76 33.20
N SER A 138 7.47 -48.67 33.74
CA SER A 138 7.88 -48.58 35.14
C SER A 138 6.70 -48.62 36.09
N ILE A 139 5.59 -47.95 35.74
CA ILE A 139 4.32 -48.05 36.47
C ILE A 139 3.88 -49.49 36.58
N LEU A 140 3.87 -50.25 35.43
CA LEU A 140 3.48 -51.64 35.40
C LEU A 140 4.40 -52.58 36.17
N LYS A 141 5.68 -52.25 36.31
CA LYS A 141 6.63 -53.01 37.13
C LYS A 141 6.50 -52.75 38.62
N ASN A 142 6.22 -51.50 38.99
CA ASN A 142 6.22 -51.08 40.37
C ASN A 142 4.84 -51.22 41.09
N TYR A 143 3.74 -51.39 40.32
CA TYR A 143 2.41 -51.48 40.92
C TYR A 143 2.27 -52.70 41.89
N ASN A 144 2.95 -53.85 41.61
CA ASN A 144 2.88 -55.06 42.40
C ASN A 144 3.27 -54.79 43.88
N GLY A 145 4.25 -53.94 44.12
CA GLY A 145 4.71 -53.65 45.49
C GLY A 145 3.71 -52.78 46.28
N ILE A 146 2.72 -52.17 45.63
CA ILE A 146 1.62 -51.42 46.27
C ILE A 146 0.34 -52.27 46.31
N SER A 147 0.07 -53.04 45.26
CA SER A 147 -1.13 -53.83 45.10
C SER A 147 -1.18 -55.02 46.07
N ASP A 148 -0.05 -55.66 46.38
CA ASP A 148 0.02 -56.80 47.32
C ASP A 148 -0.40 -56.38 48.74
N TYR A 149 -0.13 -55.12 49.11
CA TYR A 149 -0.60 -54.57 50.39
C TYR A 149 -2.08 -54.21 50.41
N LEU A 150 -2.62 -53.74 49.30
CA LEU A 150 -4.02 -53.25 49.19
C LEU A 150 -4.99 -54.33 48.70
N PHE A 151 -4.55 -55.28 47.86
CA PHE A 151 -5.39 -56.22 47.11
C PHE A 151 -4.78 -57.62 47.04
N SER A 152 -4.80 -58.37 48.11
CA SER A 152 -4.33 -59.78 48.13
C SER A 152 -5.16 -60.69 47.20
N ASN A 153 -6.34 -60.23 46.70
CA ASN A 153 -7.30 -61.00 45.89
C ASN A 153 -7.49 -60.53 44.46
N ALA A 154 -6.72 -59.55 43.98
CA ALA A 154 -6.79 -59.11 42.58
C ALA A 154 -5.57 -59.56 41.79
N VAL A 155 -5.77 -59.99 40.55
CA VAL A 155 -4.75 -60.27 39.57
C VAL A 155 -4.92 -59.32 38.41
N LEU A 156 -3.82 -58.67 38.06
CA LEU A 156 -3.73 -57.82 36.86
C LEU A 156 -2.99 -58.61 35.77
N GLU A 157 -3.65 -58.76 34.63
CA GLU A 157 -3.02 -59.31 33.44
C GLU A 157 -2.92 -58.24 32.36
N THR A 158 -1.76 -58.09 31.77
CA THR A 158 -1.55 -57.14 30.69
C THR A 158 -2.06 -57.72 29.36
N VAL A 159 -3.09 -57.13 28.79
CA VAL A 159 -3.64 -57.51 27.47
C VAL A 159 -2.90 -56.87 26.35
N SER A 160 -2.50 -55.60 26.53
CA SER A 160 -1.66 -54.89 25.59
C SER A 160 -0.52 -54.19 26.35
N GLU A 161 0.68 -54.52 25.97
CA GLU A 161 1.90 -53.90 26.50
C GLU A 161 2.05 -52.47 26.05
N PRO A 162 2.64 -51.60 26.85
CA PRO A 162 2.95 -50.21 26.43
C PRO A 162 3.89 -50.25 25.23
N GLN A 163 3.61 -49.38 24.27
CA GLN A 163 4.44 -49.21 23.06
C GLN A 163 5.03 -47.81 23.02
N ILE A 164 6.18 -47.67 22.35
CA ILE A 164 6.75 -46.34 22.09
C ILE A 164 5.84 -45.64 21.09
N PRO A 165 5.21 -44.50 21.45
CA PRO A 165 4.31 -43.79 20.55
C PRO A 165 5.10 -43.22 19.38
N THR A 166 4.61 -43.45 18.16
CA THR A 166 5.22 -42.96 16.92
C THR A 166 4.57 -41.68 16.40
N VAL A 167 3.40 -41.29 16.96
CA VAL A 167 2.61 -40.13 16.56
C VAL A 167 2.33 -39.27 17.78
N GLU A 168 2.39 -37.97 17.59
CA GLU A 168 2.01 -37.01 18.65
C GLU A 168 0.50 -37.13 18.97
N SER A 169 0.15 -37.19 20.24
CA SER A 169 -1.26 -37.25 20.69
C SER A 169 -1.99 -35.91 20.53
N ASN A 170 -1.27 -34.80 20.64
CA ASN A 170 -1.77 -33.45 20.41
C ASN A 170 -1.49 -32.94 19.00
N SER A 171 -1.49 -33.81 17.98
CA SER A 171 -1.15 -33.43 16.61
C SER A 171 -2.15 -32.41 16.02
N PHE A 172 -1.64 -31.27 15.59
CA PHE A 172 -2.39 -30.28 14.81
C PHE A 172 -2.00 -30.35 13.35
N ASN A 173 -2.96 -30.17 12.46
CA ASN A 173 -2.67 -30.04 11.04
C ASN A 173 -2.03 -28.69 10.75
N MET A 174 -0.74 -28.53 11.10
CA MET A 174 0.01 -27.27 10.98
C MET A 174 -0.02 -26.71 9.55
N LYS A 175 -0.15 -27.57 8.53
CA LYS A 175 -0.24 -27.12 7.12
C LYS A 175 -1.52 -26.33 6.90
N MET A 176 -2.64 -26.82 7.43
CA MET A 176 -3.95 -26.17 7.32
C MET A 176 -3.96 -24.84 8.08
N TYR A 177 -3.46 -24.80 9.32
CA TYR A 177 -3.44 -23.57 10.13
C TYR A 177 -2.52 -22.49 9.53
N ARG A 178 -1.38 -22.86 8.94
CA ARG A 178 -0.50 -21.92 8.20
C ARG A 178 -1.23 -21.31 7.02
N LEU A 179 -1.98 -22.10 6.25
CA LEU A 179 -2.75 -21.61 5.11
C LEU A 179 -3.89 -20.69 5.56
N ILE A 180 -4.65 -21.08 6.60
CA ILE A 180 -5.73 -20.27 7.16
C ILE A 180 -5.19 -18.92 7.67
N ALA A 181 -4.09 -18.92 8.40
CA ALA A 181 -3.47 -17.69 8.91
C ALA A 181 -2.97 -16.77 7.78
N ALA A 182 -2.38 -17.36 6.73
CA ALA A 182 -1.95 -16.59 5.56
C ALA A 182 -3.16 -15.92 4.86
N ILE A 183 -4.23 -16.66 4.63
CA ILE A 183 -5.46 -16.13 4.00
C ILE A 183 -6.13 -15.09 4.90
N ALA A 184 -6.20 -15.34 6.21
CA ALA A 184 -6.82 -14.42 7.17
C ALA A 184 -6.07 -13.07 7.21
N MET A 185 -4.73 -13.09 7.27
CA MET A 185 -3.91 -11.88 7.27
C MET A 185 -4.00 -11.13 5.94
N ALA A 186 -3.99 -11.84 4.81
CA ALA A 186 -4.19 -11.23 3.50
C ALA A 186 -5.58 -10.58 3.39
N GLY A 187 -6.63 -11.27 3.84
CA GLY A 187 -8.01 -10.77 3.86
C GLY A 187 -8.17 -9.52 4.74
N LEU A 188 -7.57 -9.53 5.94
CA LEU A 188 -7.58 -8.38 6.84
C LEU A 188 -6.91 -7.15 6.19
N TYR A 189 -5.79 -7.35 5.48
CA TYR A 189 -5.12 -6.28 4.78
C TYR A 189 -5.95 -5.76 3.59
N VAL A 190 -6.62 -6.64 2.84
CA VAL A 190 -7.55 -6.24 1.76
C VAL A 190 -8.70 -5.40 2.32
N ILE A 191 -9.29 -5.80 3.46
CA ILE A 191 -10.33 -5.01 4.13
C ILE A 191 -9.80 -3.62 4.50
N ALA A 192 -8.59 -3.52 5.02
CA ALA A 192 -7.96 -2.24 5.37
C ALA A 192 -7.75 -1.35 4.13
N VAL A 193 -7.32 -1.93 2.99
CA VAL A 193 -7.17 -1.21 1.71
C VAL A 193 -8.53 -0.70 1.22
N VAL A 194 -9.56 -1.54 1.25
CA VAL A 194 -10.93 -1.15 0.85
C VAL A 194 -11.48 -0.05 1.74
N ALA A 195 -11.34 -0.17 3.06
CA ALA A 195 -11.74 0.86 4.01
C ALA A 195 -11.00 2.19 3.74
N SER A 196 -9.70 2.12 3.48
CA SER A 196 -8.89 3.29 3.11
C SER A 196 -9.35 3.93 1.79
N CYS A 197 -9.71 3.12 0.78
CA CYS A 197 -10.24 3.60 -0.49
C CYS A 197 -11.56 4.36 -0.33
N ILE A 198 -12.45 3.87 0.56
CA ILE A 198 -13.76 4.49 0.83
C ILE A 198 -13.60 5.79 1.63
N THR A 199 -12.69 5.81 2.61
CA THR A 199 -12.49 6.98 3.49
C THR A 199 -11.72 8.11 2.82
N ARG A 200 -10.92 7.83 1.79
CA ARG A 200 -10.23 8.85 1.00
C ARG A 200 -11.21 9.51 0.04
N LYS A 201 -11.70 10.70 0.40
CA LYS A 201 -12.53 11.56 -0.45
C LYS A 201 -11.66 12.32 -1.45
N THR A 202 -10.97 11.61 -2.34
CA THR A 202 -10.20 12.16 -3.46
C THR A 202 -10.97 12.00 -4.76
N PHE A 203 -10.72 12.84 -5.78
CA PHE A 203 -11.33 12.57 -7.09
C PHE A 203 -10.67 11.35 -7.75
N LYS A 204 -11.51 10.47 -8.29
CA LYS A 204 -11.07 9.22 -8.93
C LYS A 204 -11.25 9.24 -10.44
N THR A 205 -12.13 10.09 -10.94
CA THR A 205 -12.45 10.24 -12.36
C THR A 205 -12.46 11.72 -12.74
N VAL A 206 -12.30 12.02 -14.02
CA VAL A 206 -12.42 13.38 -14.54
C VAL A 206 -13.81 13.95 -14.24
N TYR A 207 -14.84 13.11 -14.38
CA TYR A 207 -16.22 13.49 -14.10
C TYR A 207 -16.43 13.93 -12.65
N SER A 208 -15.94 13.14 -11.69
CA SER A 208 -16.05 13.52 -10.26
C SER A 208 -15.27 14.80 -9.94
N ALA A 209 -14.13 15.04 -10.61
CA ALA A 209 -13.39 16.28 -10.44
C ALA A 209 -14.18 17.48 -10.98
N GLN A 210 -14.83 17.35 -12.15
CA GLN A 210 -15.61 18.44 -12.73
C GLN A 210 -16.92 18.74 -11.98
N GLU A 211 -17.52 17.74 -11.32
CA GLU A 211 -18.72 17.96 -10.48
C GLU A 211 -18.42 18.55 -9.12
N GLU A 212 -17.30 18.14 -8.50
CA GLU A 212 -17.01 18.42 -7.09
C GLU A 212 -15.98 19.55 -6.87
N LEU A 213 -15.21 19.93 -7.91
CA LEU A 213 -14.23 21.02 -7.81
C LEU A 213 -14.79 22.33 -8.34
N ASN A 214 -14.53 23.41 -7.60
CA ASN A 214 -14.97 24.75 -7.96
C ASN A 214 -14.05 25.37 -9.04
N GLY A 215 -14.50 25.44 -10.30
CA GLY A 215 -13.78 26.12 -11.38
C GLY A 215 -13.75 25.32 -12.69
N ASP A 216 -13.18 25.93 -13.73
CA ASP A 216 -13.07 25.34 -15.05
C ASP A 216 -11.88 24.37 -15.13
N CYS A 217 -12.08 23.18 -15.73
CA CYS A 217 -11.00 22.23 -16.00
C CYS A 217 -10.34 22.58 -17.34
N PHE A 218 -9.10 23.07 -17.32
CA PHE A 218 -8.35 23.44 -18.52
C PHE A 218 -7.75 22.27 -19.27
N GLY A 219 -7.58 21.13 -18.61
CA GLY A 219 -7.04 19.92 -19.23
C GLY A 219 -6.80 18.80 -18.25
N VAL A 220 -6.56 17.63 -18.84
CA VAL A 220 -6.21 16.41 -18.11
C VAL A 220 -4.89 15.91 -18.67
N ILE A 221 -3.83 16.01 -17.86
CA ILE A 221 -2.48 15.57 -18.23
C ILE A 221 -2.34 14.09 -17.86
N SER A 222 -2.10 13.26 -18.87
CA SER A 222 -1.96 11.82 -18.74
C SER A 222 -0.73 11.45 -17.91
N HIS A 223 -0.82 10.33 -17.18
CA HIS A 223 0.32 9.75 -16.48
C HIS A 223 1.39 9.31 -17.47
N GLU A 224 2.61 9.78 -17.29
CA GLU A 224 3.76 9.35 -18.08
C GLU A 224 4.67 8.43 -17.28
N LYS A 225 4.96 7.26 -17.83
CA LYS A 225 5.90 6.30 -17.23
C LYS A 225 7.32 6.81 -17.42
N LYS A 226 8.02 7.06 -16.32
CA LYS A 226 9.45 7.35 -16.38
C LYS A 226 10.17 6.08 -16.84
N LEU A 227 10.59 6.03 -18.11
CA LEU A 227 11.40 4.94 -18.64
C LEU A 227 12.74 4.91 -17.89
N GLN A 228 12.86 4.05 -16.91
CA GLN A 228 14.11 3.82 -16.20
C GLN A 228 14.64 2.46 -16.60
N THR A 229 15.82 2.44 -17.23
CA THR A 229 16.61 1.22 -17.32
C THR A 229 17.06 0.83 -15.91
N PHE A 230 17.16 -0.46 -15.62
CA PHE A 230 17.57 -0.98 -14.31
C PHE A 230 18.86 -0.34 -13.77
N ARG A 231 19.74 0.08 -14.68
CA ARG A 231 21.00 0.78 -14.39
C ARG A 231 20.78 2.24 -13.96
N SER A 232 19.76 2.92 -14.48
CA SER A 232 19.41 4.31 -14.10
C SER A 232 18.66 4.39 -12.79
N PHE A 233 17.94 3.32 -12.41
CA PHE A 233 17.23 3.23 -11.12
C PHE A 233 18.18 3.35 -9.92
N ILE A 234 19.43 2.84 -10.07
CA ILE A 234 20.43 2.83 -8.99
C ILE A 234 21.31 4.09 -8.99
N ARG A 235 21.49 4.79 -10.12
CA ARG A 235 22.52 5.82 -10.28
C ARG A 235 22.06 7.24 -10.58
N THR A 236 20.81 7.46 -10.99
CA THR A 236 20.33 8.80 -11.36
C THR A 236 19.11 9.22 -10.56
N PRO A 237 19.04 10.49 -10.09
CA PRO A 237 17.83 11.04 -9.50
C PRO A 237 16.67 10.97 -10.50
N ARG A 238 15.46 10.81 -9.99
CA ARG A 238 14.23 10.74 -10.81
C ARG A 238 14.10 12.02 -11.64
N LYS A 239 14.33 11.93 -12.94
CA LYS A 239 14.17 13.04 -13.86
C LYS A 239 12.70 13.39 -14.03
N SER A 240 12.39 14.68 -14.14
CA SER A 240 11.05 15.14 -14.52
C SER A 240 10.80 14.80 -15.99
N VAL A 241 9.54 14.46 -16.33
CA VAL A 241 9.19 14.18 -17.71
C VAL A 241 8.78 15.49 -18.39
N LEU A 242 9.54 15.87 -19.41
CA LEU A 242 9.26 17.04 -20.23
C LEU A 242 8.78 16.65 -21.63
N ILE A 243 7.85 17.43 -22.19
CA ILE A 243 7.24 17.15 -23.50
C ILE A 243 8.26 17.21 -24.67
N ASN A 244 9.39 17.86 -24.48
CA ASN A 244 10.48 17.87 -25.47
C ASN A 244 11.44 16.68 -25.34
N SER A 245 11.17 15.73 -24.44
CA SER A 245 11.97 14.52 -24.27
C SER A 245 11.70 13.54 -25.41
N PRO A 246 12.74 12.93 -26.03
CA PRO A 246 12.53 11.92 -27.09
C PRO A 246 11.80 10.67 -26.62
N THR A 247 11.69 10.46 -25.32
CA THR A 247 11.05 9.29 -24.71
C THR A 247 9.64 9.58 -24.22
N CYS A 248 9.13 10.78 -24.49
CA CYS A 248 7.78 11.19 -24.12
C CYS A 248 6.73 10.45 -24.97
N SER A 249 5.63 9.99 -24.37
CA SER A 249 4.52 9.41 -25.11
C SER A 249 3.71 10.49 -25.84
N PHE A 250 3.15 10.13 -26.99
CA PHE A 250 2.30 11.03 -27.75
C PHE A 250 1.09 11.52 -26.92
N SER A 251 0.49 10.65 -26.12
CA SER A 251 -0.64 11.00 -25.25
C SER A 251 -0.29 12.07 -24.23
N PHE A 252 0.91 11.97 -23.61
CA PHE A 252 1.37 12.96 -22.65
C PHE A 252 1.69 14.30 -23.33
N GLU A 253 2.38 14.28 -24.47
CA GLU A 253 2.67 15.48 -25.26
C GLU A 253 1.38 16.19 -25.69
N GLU A 254 0.45 15.45 -26.29
CA GLU A 254 -0.81 15.98 -26.80
C GLU A 254 -1.71 16.53 -25.68
N SER A 255 -1.75 15.86 -24.51
CA SER A 255 -2.51 16.35 -23.35
C SER A 255 -1.96 17.67 -22.81
N ASN A 256 -0.64 17.85 -22.76
CA ASN A 256 -0.03 19.11 -22.37
C ASN A 256 -0.24 20.21 -23.42
N ARG A 257 -0.17 19.86 -24.72
CA ARG A 257 -0.44 20.80 -25.82
C ARG A 257 -1.86 21.34 -25.76
N LYS A 258 -2.86 20.47 -25.63
CA LYS A 258 -4.28 20.86 -25.48
C LYS A 258 -4.53 21.70 -24.25
N PHE A 259 -3.93 21.35 -23.12
CA PHE A 259 -4.00 22.15 -21.92
C PHE A 259 -3.46 23.57 -22.14
N ALA A 260 -2.27 23.69 -22.75
CA ALA A 260 -1.65 24.98 -23.03
C ALA A 260 -2.49 25.80 -24.02
N GLU A 261 -3.11 25.18 -25.02
CA GLU A 261 -3.96 25.85 -25.99
C GLU A 261 -5.24 26.41 -25.35
N ASN A 262 -5.90 25.61 -24.51
CA ASN A 262 -7.10 26.05 -23.77
C ASN A 262 -6.79 27.22 -22.82
N LEU A 263 -5.69 27.13 -22.08
CA LEU A 263 -5.26 28.19 -21.17
C LEU A 263 -4.89 29.46 -21.95
N ARG A 264 -4.09 29.33 -23.04
CA ARG A 264 -3.74 30.45 -23.94
C ARG A 264 -4.98 31.15 -24.46
N PHE A 265 -5.95 30.41 -24.99
CA PHE A 265 -7.19 30.99 -25.49
C PHE A 265 -7.91 31.83 -24.44
N LYS A 266 -7.98 31.35 -23.20
CA LYS A 266 -8.61 32.09 -22.09
C LYS A 266 -7.81 33.34 -21.70
N MET A 267 -6.46 33.23 -21.68
CA MET A 267 -5.59 34.38 -21.38
C MET A 267 -5.69 35.44 -22.49
N ASP A 268 -5.65 35.03 -23.76
CA ASP A 268 -5.77 35.95 -24.92
C ASP A 268 -7.11 36.72 -24.92
N GLN A 269 -8.22 36.02 -24.56
CA GLN A 269 -9.55 36.66 -24.48
C GLN A 269 -9.62 37.79 -23.44
N ASN A 270 -8.86 37.67 -22.36
CA ASN A 270 -8.88 38.63 -21.25
C ASN A 270 -7.68 39.59 -21.25
N GLY A 271 -6.76 39.45 -22.20
CA GLY A 271 -5.53 40.24 -22.27
C GLY A 271 -4.51 39.92 -21.18
N TYR A 272 -4.58 38.72 -20.59
CA TYR A 272 -3.65 38.28 -19.53
C TYR A 272 -2.33 37.82 -20.11
N LYS A 273 -1.24 38.21 -19.45
CA LYS A 273 0.14 37.82 -19.78
C LYS A 273 0.80 37.02 -18.68
N ARG A 274 0.57 37.37 -17.42
CA ARG A 274 1.21 36.76 -16.24
C ARG A 274 0.27 35.70 -15.64
N VAL A 275 0.68 34.43 -15.67
CA VAL A 275 -0.06 33.34 -15.06
C VAL A 275 0.72 32.71 -13.92
N LEU A 276 0.07 32.66 -12.75
CA LEU A 276 0.56 31.95 -11.59
C LEU A 276 0.14 30.48 -11.66
N VAL A 277 1.10 29.58 -11.57
CA VAL A 277 0.85 28.14 -11.47
C VAL A 277 1.21 27.68 -10.07
N THR A 278 0.24 27.16 -9.35
CA THR A 278 0.41 26.65 -7.99
C THR A 278 -0.23 25.26 -7.86
N SER A 279 -0.15 24.67 -6.68
CA SER A 279 -0.82 23.43 -6.31
C SER A 279 -1.35 23.50 -4.89
N VAL A 280 -2.22 22.56 -4.50
CA VAL A 280 -2.70 22.48 -3.12
C VAL A 280 -1.60 22.02 -2.19
N ALA A 281 -0.94 20.91 -2.53
CA ALA A 281 0.12 20.27 -1.72
C ALA A 281 1.43 20.12 -2.49
N GLU A 282 2.48 19.73 -1.77
CA GLU A 282 3.77 19.36 -2.38
C GLU A 282 3.60 18.08 -3.26
N ASN A 283 4.47 17.92 -4.27
CA ASN A 283 4.53 16.75 -5.16
C ASN A 283 3.30 16.53 -6.06
N GLU A 284 2.50 17.56 -6.30
CA GLU A 284 1.43 17.51 -7.30
C GLU A 284 1.92 17.76 -8.73
N GLY A 285 3.18 18.13 -8.89
CA GLY A 285 3.82 18.30 -10.19
C GLY A 285 3.73 19.71 -10.77
N LYS A 286 3.38 20.72 -9.95
CA LYS A 286 3.28 22.13 -10.37
C LYS A 286 4.43 22.59 -11.26
N SER A 287 5.67 22.45 -10.81
CA SER A 287 6.86 22.93 -11.54
C SER A 287 7.11 22.17 -12.86
N THR A 288 6.72 20.88 -12.92
CA THR A 288 6.74 20.11 -14.17
C THR A 288 5.67 20.62 -15.14
N VAL A 289 4.47 20.89 -14.63
CA VAL A 289 3.35 21.43 -15.43
C VAL A 289 3.69 22.86 -15.91
N SER A 290 4.24 23.72 -15.04
CA SER A 290 4.69 25.07 -15.40
C SER A 290 5.75 25.04 -16.52
N THR A 291 6.71 24.12 -16.41
CA THR A 291 7.77 23.95 -17.43
C THR A 291 7.19 23.45 -18.75
N ASN A 292 6.32 22.43 -18.71
CA ASN A 292 5.67 21.89 -19.92
C ASN A 292 4.73 22.90 -20.57
N LEU A 293 3.99 23.69 -19.78
CA LEU A 293 3.17 24.80 -20.25
C LEU A 293 4.03 25.81 -21.02
N ALA A 294 5.14 26.25 -20.43
CA ALA A 294 6.05 27.18 -21.09
C ALA A 294 6.62 26.63 -22.41
N ILE A 295 7.00 25.35 -22.43
CA ILE A 295 7.50 24.68 -23.65
C ILE A 295 6.39 24.60 -24.71
N ALA A 296 5.17 24.21 -24.32
CA ALA A 296 4.06 24.13 -25.23
C ALA A 296 3.67 25.48 -25.85
N LEU A 297 3.60 26.54 -25.03
CA LEU A 297 3.35 27.91 -25.52
C LEU A 297 4.47 28.39 -26.47
N SER A 298 5.72 28.09 -26.15
CA SER A 298 6.84 28.43 -27.02
C SER A 298 6.81 27.66 -28.35
N SER A 299 6.38 26.39 -28.35
CA SER A 299 6.20 25.60 -29.57
C SER A 299 5.10 26.16 -30.49
N MET A 300 4.17 26.96 -29.94
CA MET A 300 3.15 27.71 -30.71
C MET A 300 3.67 29.07 -31.23
N GLY A 301 4.99 29.30 -31.17
CA GLY A 301 5.64 30.52 -31.68
C GLY A 301 5.53 31.72 -30.73
N LYS A 302 5.19 31.52 -29.46
CA LYS A 302 5.09 32.60 -28.47
C LYS A 302 6.42 32.78 -27.74
N ARG A 303 6.73 34.05 -27.38
CA ARG A 303 7.87 34.37 -26.53
C ARG A 303 7.47 34.17 -25.07
N VAL A 304 8.08 33.23 -24.39
CA VAL A 304 7.68 32.79 -23.06
C VAL A 304 8.83 32.94 -22.07
N LEU A 305 8.53 33.55 -20.92
CA LEU A 305 9.42 33.57 -19.76
C LEU A 305 8.83 32.67 -18.67
N LEU A 306 9.63 31.76 -18.14
CA LEU A 306 9.30 30.93 -16.98
C LEU A 306 10.12 31.42 -15.77
N VAL A 307 9.44 31.78 -14.68
CA VAL A 307 10.06 32.33 -13.46
C VAL A 307 9.78 31.43 -12.26
N ASP A 308 10.84 31.01 -11.55
CA ASP A 308 10.73 30.28 -10.28
C ASP A 308 10.56 31.25 -9.12
N VAL A 309 9.34 31.44 -8.65
CA VAL A 309 8.99 32.26 -7.47
C VAL A 309 8.74 31.40 -6.23
N ASP A 310 9.06 30.11 -6.26
CA ASP A 310 9.11 29.25 -5.08
C ASP A 310 10.41 29.48 -4.30
N PHE A 311 10.43 30.55 -3.49
CA PHE A 311 11.61 30.87 -2.67
C PHE A 311 11.84 29.88 -1.53
N ARG A 312 10.86 29.01 -1.21
CA ARG A 312 10.98 28.02 -0.12
C ARG A 312 11.65 26.72 -0.59
N LYS A 313 11.16 26.19 -1.73
CA LYS A 313 11.65 24.90 -2.30
C LYS A 313 11.79 24.99 -3.82
N PRO A 314 12.72 25.81 -4.33
CA PRO A 314 12.88 25.95 -5.77
C PRO A 314 13.14 24.61 -6.44
N ALA A 315 12.50 24.39 -7.59
CA ALA A 315 12.53 23.10 -8.27
C ALA A 315 12.91 23.18 -9.76
N LEU A 316 12.80 24.32 -10.41
CA LEU A 316 13.04 24.45 -11.85
C LEU A 316 14.46 24.05 -12.25
N TYR A 317 15.48 24.39 -11.44
CA TYR A 317 16.85 24.00 -11.71
C TYR A 317 17.06 22.48 -11.73
N LYS A 318 16.31 21.73 -10.90
CA LYS A 318 16.35 20.27 -10.86
C LYS A 318 15.67 19.66 -12.08
N ILE A 319 14.55 20.25 -12.50
CA ILE A 319 13.75 19.79 -13.63
C ILE A 319 14.50 19.96 -14.94
N THR A 320 15.22 21.08 -15.07
CA THR A 320 15.99 21.43 -16.26
C THR A 320 17.41 20.88 -16.27
N GLU A 321 17.77 20.08 -15.25
CA GLU A 321 19.10 19.46 -15.08
C GLU A 321 20.26 20.49 -15.05
N ARG A 322 20.00 21.69 -14.56
CA ARG A 322 21.00 22.72 -14.39
C ARG A 322 21.72 22.53 -13.05
N GLU A 323 23.03 22.42 -13.10
CA GLU A 323 23.83 22.36 -11.88
C GLU A 323 23.86 23.74 -11.19
N LYS A 324 23.87 23.71 -9.85
CA LYS A 324 24.03 24.88 -8.98
C LYS A 324 25.48 25.40 -9.01
N LYS A 325 25.94 25.83 -10.18
CA LYS A 325 27.23 26.53 -10.31
C LYS A 325 26.96 28.01 -10.05
N SER A 326 27.97 28.76 -9.60
CA SER A 326 28.02 30.20 -9.32
C SER A 326 27.36 31.10 -10.40
N ILE A 327 26.13 30.83 -10.72
CA ILE A 327 25.33 31.50 -11.74
C ILE A 327 24.34 32.41 -10.98
N PRO A 328 24.25 33.69 -11.36
CA PRO A 328 23.24 34.57 -10.80
C PRO A 328 21.81 33.98 -10.92
N ASP A 329 21.02 34.11 -9.87
CA ASP A 329 19.67 33.65 -9.77
C ASP A 329 18.70 34.80 -9.42
N LEU A 330 17.39 34.52 -9.32
CA LEU A 330 16.39 35.53 -8.97
C LEU A 330 16.69 36.22 -7.63
N ILE A 331 17.18 35.46 -6.65
CA ILE A 331 17.57 36.00 -5.34
C ILE A 331 18.72 37.00 -5.49
N SER A 332 19.77 36.67 -6.24
CA SER A 332 20.90 37.56 -6.45
C SER A 332 20.49 38.85 -7.17
N TYR A 333 19.54 38.77 -8.09
CA TYR A 333 18.97 39.95 -8.74
C TYR A 333 18.18 40.83 -7.72
N ILE A 334 17.31 40.22 -6.92
CA ILE A 334 16.53 40.96 -5.91
C ILE A 334 17.47 41.61 -4.89
N ASP A 335 18.52 40.93 -4.47
CA ASP A 335 19.53 41.45 -3.53
C ASP A 335 20.46 42.51 -4.17
N GLY A 336 20.30 42.85 -5.46
CA GLY A 336 21.08 43.89 -6.17
C GLY A 336 22.48 43.47 -6.58
N GLN A 337 22.76 42.17 -6.60
CA GLN A 337 24.09 41.60 -6.94
C GLN A 337 24.24 41.25 -8.41
N SER A 338 23.16 41.29 -9.20
CA SER A 338 23.17 40.98 -10.63
C SER A 338 22.10 41.78 -11.39
N ASP A 339 22.29 41.89 -12.71
CA ASP A 339 21.36 42.53 -13.61
C ASP A 339 20.37 41.53 -14.24
N PHE A 340 19.32 42.07 -14.88
CA PHE A 340 18.27 41.25 -15.51
C PHE A 340 18.78 40.27 -16.56
N ASP A 341 19.68 40.72 -17.42
CA ASP A 341 20.25 39.88 -18.50
C ASP A 341 21.17 38.77 -17.95
N ASP A 342 21.75 38.97 -16.76
CA ASP A 342 22.61 37.99 -16.10
C ASP A 342 21.87 36.81 -15.53
N ILE A 343 20.59 36.96 -15.20
CA ILE A 343 19.77 35.90 -14.57
C ILE A 343 18.93 35.11 -15.57
N ILE A 344 18.73 35.64 -16.80
CA ILE A 344 18.00 34.94 -17.86
C ILE A 344 18.80 33.77 -18.41
N ARG A 345 18.16 32.63 -18.53
CA ARG A 345 18.75 31.45 -19.13
C ARG A 345 17.85 30.88 -20.23
N LYS A 346 18.40 30.68 -21.40
CA LYS A 346 17.70 29.97 -22.47
C LYS A 346 17.64 28.50 -22.17
N PHE A 347 16.44 27.94 -22.18
CA PHE A 347 16.25 26.50 -22.09
C PHE A 347 16.49 25.89 -23.46
N SER A 348 17.65 25.23 -23.61
CA SER A 348 18.14 24.72 -24.89
C SER A 348 17.08 23.91 -25.64
N ARG A 349 16.90 24.20 -26.93
CA ARG A 349 15.96 23.51 -27.84
C ARG A 349 14.45 23.76 -27.62
N THR A 350 14.05 24.63 -26.71
CA THR A 350 12.63 24.88 -26.43
C THR A 350 12.17 26.28 -26.78
N GLY A 351 13.09 27.23 -26.94
CA GLY A 351 12.76 28.65 -27.13
C GLY A 351 12.26 29.37 -25.87
N VAL A 352 12.23 28.70 -24.73
CA VAL A 352 11.79 29.26 -23.45
C VAL A 352 12.97 29.96 -22.77
N ASP A 353 12.75 31.18 -22.32
CA ASP A 353 13.65 31.89 -21.40
C ASP A 353 13.24 31.59 -19.96
N MET A 354 14.18 31.38 -19.06
CA MET A 354 13.96 30.97 -17.69
C MET A 354 14.73 31.82 -16.69
N ILE A 355 14.07 32.14 -15.59
CA ILE A 355 14.71 32.72 -14.39
C ILE A 355 14.51 31.73 -13.27
N MET A 356 15.60 31.27 -12.67
CA MET A 356 15.58 30.18 -11.67
C MET A 356 16.04 30.68 -10.31
N ASN A 357 15.64 29.95 -9.28
CA ASN A 357 16.19 30.04 -7.94
C ASN A 357 17.04 28.80 -7.64
N PHE A 358 18.18 29.00 -6.99
CA PHE A 358 19.05 27.90 -6.53
C PHE A 358 19.09 27.78 -5.01
N GLY A 359 18.67 28.82 -4.29
CA GLY A 359 18.66 28.92 -2.84
C GLY A 359 17.26 28.84 -2.25
N SER A 360 17.13 28.26 -1.07
CA SER A 360 15.90 28.32 -0.26
C SER A 360 16.01 29.47 0.76
N LYS A 361 14.93 30.25 0.89
CA LYS A 361 14.81 31.35 1.85
C LYS A 361 13.63 31.10 2.78
N LYS A 362 13.83 31.24 4.09
CA LYS A 362 12.76 31.09 5.06
C LYS A 362 11.76 32.27 5.00
N GLU A 363 12.28 33.47 4.75
CA GLU A 363 11.52 34.71 4.67
C GLU A 363 11.16 35.04 3.21
N SER A 364 10.42 34.15 2.55
CA SER A 364 9.98 34.29 1.16
C SER A 364 9.21 35.60 0.90
N THR A 365 8.46 36.06 1.87
CA THR A 365 7.65 37.28 1.82
C THR A 365 8.44 38.52 1.43
N ILE A 366 9.69 38.70 1.93
CA ILE A 366 10.55 39.84 1.60
C ILE A 366 10.89 39.86 0.11
N TYR A 367 11.14 38.69 -0.45
CA TYR A 367 11.51 38.56 -1.88
C TYR A 367 10.31 38.77 -2.80
N ILE A 368 9.11 38.31 -2.38
CA ILE A 368 7.85 38.47 -3.15
C ILE A 368 7.43 39.95 -3.20
N HIS A 369 7.55 40.69 -2.08
CA HIS A 369 7.23 42.13 -2.01
C HIS A 369 8.34 43.02 -2.54
N SER A 370 9.43 42.48 -3.07
CA SER A 370 10.52 43.32 -3.57
C SER A 370 10.08 44.15 -4.78
N VAL A 371 10.36 45.46 -4.73
CA VAL A 371 10.17 46.36 -5.86
C VAL A 371 10.92 45.86 -7.10
N ARG A 372 12.11 45.29 -6.91
CA ARG A 372 12.89 44.72 -8.03
C ARG A 372 12.21 43.54 -8.72
N LEU A 373 11.46 42.71 -7.99
CA LEU A 373 10.67 41.64 -8.63
C LEU A 373 9.57 42.22 -9.51
N GLN A 374 8.91 43.27 -9.04
CA GLN A 374 7.88 43.94 -9.81
C GLN A 374 8.45 44.63 -11.07
N GLU A 375 9.55 45.38 -10.93
CA GLU A 375 10.28 45.98 -12.05
C GLU A 375 10.73 44.93 -13.09
N LEU A 376 11.17 43.76 -12.64
CA LEU A 376 11.51 42.61 -13.50
C LEU A 376 10.33 42.15 -14.32
N LEU A 377 9.15 41.95 -13.67
CA LEU A 377 7.94 41.51 -14.35
C LEU A 377 7.40 42.58 -15.33
N ASP A 378 7.47 43.87 -14.96
CA ASP A 378 7.04 44.97 -15.82
C ASP A 378 7.98 45.14 -17.05
N TYR A 379 9.26 44.83 -16.90
CA TYR A 379 10.20 44.76 -18.00
C TYR A 379 9.91 43.55 -18.90
N ALA A 380 9.61 42.38 -18.28
CA ALA A 380 9.29 41.16 -18.99
C ALA A 380 8.01 41.27 -19.82
N ASP A 381 7.00 42.02 -19.39
CA ASP A 381 5.76 42.27 -20.13
C ASP A 381 5.97 42.91 -21.51
N LYS A 382 7.04 43.69 -21.65
CA LYS A 382 7.40 44.35 -22.92
C LYS A 382 8.10 43.38 -23.88
N LYS A 383 8.76 42.37 -23.35
CA LYS A 383 9.61 41.45 -24.10
C LYS A 383 8.94 40.12 -24.42
N TYR A 384 8.05 39.66 -23.56
CA TYR A 384 7.41 38.35 -23.64
C TYR A 384 5.90 38.46 -23.90
N ASP A 385 5.36 37.44 -24.55
CA ASP A 385 3.92 37.30 -24.82
C ASP A 385 3.23 36.69 -23.59
N TYR A 386 3.91 35.75 -22.90
CA TYR A 386 3.44 35.11 -21.67
C TYR A 386 4.57 34.99 -20.63
N ILE A 387 4.22 35.16 -19.38
CA ILE A 387 5.06 34.96 -18.22
C ILE A 387 4.41 33.92 -17.32
N VAL A 388 5.06 32.79 -17.15
CA VAL A 388 4.60 31.67 -16.31
C VAL A 388 5.38 31.74 -15.00
N LEU A 389 4.68 31.91 -13.88
CA LEU A 389 5.28 31.95 -12.55
C LEU A 389 5.02 30.62 -11.84
N ASP A 390 6.08 29.87 -11.52
CA ASP A 390 6.03 28.65 -10.71
C ASP A 390 6.17 29.00 -9.24
N SER A 391 5.14 28.78 -8.41
CA SER A 391 5.10 29.18 -7.01
C SER A 391 5.15 28.00 -6.03
N SER A 392 5.15 28.30 -4.72
CA SER A 392 4.96 27.30 -3.66
C SER A 392 3.54 26.72 -3.65
N PRO A 393 3.28 25.56 -3.01
CA PRO A 393 1.93 25.06 -2.77
C PRO A 393 1.14 25.96 -1.81
N ILE A 394 -0.18 26.03 -1.99
CA ILE A 394 -1.08 26.89 -1.18
C ILE A 394 -1.03 26.52 0.31
N ILE A 395 -1.00 25.22 0.63
CA ILE A 395 -1.00 24.75 2.02
C ILE A 395 0.28 25.11 2.80
N VAL A 396 1.36 25.50 2.11
CA VAL A 396 2.66 25.78 2.75
C VAL A 396 2.72 27.17 3.38
N GLY A 397 1.88 28.12 2.94
CA GLY A 397 1.86 29.47 3.48
C GLY A 397 1.16 30.49 2.57
N THR A 398 1.23 31.76 2.96
CA THR A 398 0.59 32.89 2.28
C THR A 398 1.30 33.38 1.03
N ASP A 399 2.41 32.73 0.62
CA ASP A 399 3.24 33.18 -0.51
C ASP A 399 2.44 33.29 -1.82
N VAL A 400 1.49 32.33 -2.03
CA VAL A 400 0.63 32.32 -3.24
C VAL A 400 -0.28 33.54 -3.29
N GLN A 401 -0.85 33.94 -2.15
CA GLN A 401 -1.70 35.14 -2.05
C GLN A 401 -0.89 36.39 -2.38
N LEU A 402 0.34 36.51 -1.87
CA LEU A 402 1.23 37.63 -2.15
C LEU A 402 1.66 37.68 -3.62
N VAL A 403 1.95 36.53 -4.23
CA VAL A 403 2.28 36.47 -5.67
C VAL A 403 1.04 36.79 -6.52
N SER A 404 -0.17 36.54 -6.02
CA SER A 404 -1.41 36.88 -6.73
C SER A 404 -1.56 38.38 -6.98
N ASP A 405 -0.90 39.22 -6.20
CA ASP A 405 -0.95 40.69 -6.36
C ASP A 405 -0.15 41.24 -7.55
N ILE A 406 0.78 40.42 -8.08
CA ILE A 406 1.70 40.79 -9.17
C ILE A 406 1.48 40.02 -10.46
N VAL A 407 0.38 39.23 -10.55
CA VAL A 407 0.01 38.45 -11.73
C VAL A 407 -1.44 38.73 -12.17
N ASP A 408 -1.75 38.43 -13.44
CA ASP A 408 -3.11 38.67 -13.98
C ASP A 408 -4.07 37.55 -13.60
N CYS A 409 -3.59 36.30 -13.65
CA CYS A 409 -4.42 35.15 -13.40
C CYS A 409 -3.66 34.02 -12.71
N SER A 410 -4.43 33.07 -12.16
CA SER A 410 -3.93 31.93 -11.42
C SER A 410 -4.57 30.62 -11.87
N LEU A 411 -3.80 29.55 -11.78
CA LEU A 411 -4.19 28.18 -12.13
C LEU A 411 -3.71 27.21 -11.04
N ILE A 412 -4.56 26.25 -10.65
CA ILE A 412 -4.20 25.21 -9.68
C ILE A 412 -3.90 23.90 -10.41
N VAL A 413 -2.77 23.29 -10.10
CA VAL A 413 -2.42 21.93 -10.50
C VAL A 413 -2.93 20.96 -9.45
N VAL A 414 -3.79 20.02 -9.83
CA VAL A 414 -4.39 19.02 -8.95
C VAL A 414 -3.98 17.64 -9.41
N ARG A 415 -3.28 16.89 -8.55
CA ARG A 415 -2.84 15.55 -8.89
C ARG A 415 -3.91 14.50 -8.64
N HIS A 416 -4.09 13.58 -9.60
CA HIS A 416 -5.04 12.47 -9.52
C HIS A 416 -4.86 11.64 -8.26
N ASP A 417 -5.97 11.45 -7.51
CA ASP A 417 -6.06 10.59 -6.32
C ASP A 417 -5.01 10.91 -5.23
N TYR A 418 -4.73 12.19 -4.99
CA TYR A 418 -3.66 12.61 -4.09
C TYR A 418 -4.16 13.46 -2.92
N VAL A 419 -4.84 14.57 -3.18
CA VAL A 419 -5.39 15.48 -2.18
C VAL A 419 -6.90 15.27 -2.04
N ARG A 420 -7.46 15.52 -0.85
CA ARG A 420 -8.90 15.43 -0.62
C ARG A 420 -9.64 16.56 -1.34
N LEU A 421 -10.82 16.25 -1.84
CA LEU A 421 -11.69 17.23 -2.52
C LEU A 421 -12.00 18.47 -1.67
N SER A 422 -12.21 18.28 -0.35
CA SER A 422 -12.41 19.39 0.59
C SER A 422 -11.22 20.34 0.61
N ASP A 423 -10.01 19.79 0.67
CA ASP A 423 -8.79 20.59 0.81
C ASP A 423 -8.47 21.32 -0.50
N ILE A 424 -8.82 20.71 -1.65
CA ILE A 424 -8.71 21.35 -2.96
C ILE A 424 -9.68 22.53 -3.05
N ASN A 425 -10.95 22.35 -2.65
CA ASN A 425 -11.93 23.43 -2.70
C ASN A 425 -11.61 24.57 -1.72
N THR A 426 -11.08 24.25 -0.52
CA THR A 426 -10.58 25.27 0.39
C THR A 426 -9.43 26.07 -0.26
N ALA A 427 -8.47 25.41 -0.87
CA ALA A 427 -7.38 26.08 -1.58
C ALA A 427 -7.86 26.92 -2.78
N ILE A 428 -8.93 26.50 -3.46
CA ILE A 428 -9.58 27.29 -4.52
C ILE A 428 -10.21 28.56 -3.94
N GLU A 429 -10.86 28.48 -2.79
CA GLU A 429 -11.43 29.67 -2.15
C GLU A 429 -10.30 30.61 -1.67
N ASP A 430 -9.24 30.07 -1.05
CA ASP A 430 -8.07 30.86 -0.61
C ASP A 430 -7.43 31.66 -1.77
N ILE A 431 -7.29 31.04 -2.97
CA ILE A 431 -6.69 31.71 -4.12
C ILE A 431 -7.63 32.73 -4.75
N LYS A 432 -8.96 32.56 -4.63
CA LYS A 432 -9.96 33.54 -5.10
C LYS A 432 -10.00 34.77 -4.25
N GLU A 433 -9.54 34.72 -2.99
CA GLU A 433 -9.42 35.88 -2.12
C GLU A 433 -8.27 36.82 -2.55
N GLY A 434 -7.32 36.33 -3.35
CA GLY A 434 -6.24 37.11 -3.92
C GLY A 434 -6.72 38.02 -5.08
N ASN A 435 -5.82 38.93 -5.52
CA ASN A 435 -6.13 39.91 -6.58
C ASN A 435 -6.13 39.28 -7.99
N ALA A 436 -5.36 38.21 -8.20
CA ALA A 436 -5.30 37.49 -9.49
C ALA A 436 -6.61 36.78 -9.81
N LYS A 437 -7.06 36.84 -11.06
CA LYS A 437 -8.24 36.11 -11.49
C LYS A 437 -7.98 34.60 -11.46
N TYR A 438 -8.66 33.88 -10.58
CA TYR A 438 -8.65 32.41 -10.64
C TYR A 438 -9.33 31.94 -11.93
N LEU A 439 -8.58 31.23 -12.77
CA LEU A 439 -9.11 30.71 -14.05
C LEU A 439 -9.72 29.33 -13.88
N GLY A 440 -9.08 28.48 -13.10
CA GLY A 440 -9.51 27.10 -12.92
C GLY A 440 -8.35 26.17 -12.55
N TYR A 441 -8.49 24.91 -12.89
CA TYR A 441 -7.52 23.88 -12.53
C TYR A 441 -7.12 23.01 -13.72
N VAL A 442 -5.98 22.32 -13.59
CA VAL A 442 -5.53 21.25 -14.48
C VAL A 442 -5.34 19.97 -13.69
N LEU A 443 -5.89 18.86 -14.17
CA LEU A 443 -5.70 17.53 -13.57
C LEU A 443 -4.38 16.95 -14.06
N ASN A 444 -3.48 16.63 -13.15
CA ASN A 444 -2.15 16.10 -13.43
C ASN A 444 -1.99 14.65 -13.00
N ASP A 445 -1.09 13.93 -13.67
CA ASP A 445 -0.76 12.51 -13.37
C ASP A 445 -2.00 11.61 -13.45
N TYR A 446 -2.93 11.90 -14.38
CA TYR A 446 -4.18 11.15 -14.52
C TYR A 446 -3.91 9.77 -15.08
N ARG A 447 -4.31 8.75 -14.33
CA ARG A 447 -4.19 7.34 -14.70
C ARG A 447 -5.54 6.82 -15.14
N GLU A 448 -5.71 6.66 -16.43
CA GLU A 448 -6.88 6.02 -16.98
C GLU A 448 -6.83 4.51 -16.69
N PHE A 449 -7.92 3.98 -16.15
CA PHE A 449 -8.04 2.54 -15.92
C PHE A 449 -8.76 1.95 -17.14
N ASN A 450 -7.99 1.58 -18.17
CA ASN A 450 -8.50 0.93 -19.37
C ASN A 450 -8.83 -0.54 -19.09
N MET A 451 -10.00 -0.82 -18.49
CA MET A 451 -10.73 -2.04 -18.80
C MET A 451 -11.79 -1.68 -19.84
N HIS A 452 -11.67 -2.24 -21.02
CA HIS A 452 -12.66 -2.11 -22.08
C HIS A 452 -14.01 -2.68 -21.62
N VAL A 453 -14.78 -1.89 -20.89
CA VAL A 453 -16.19 -2.11 -20.68
C VAL A 453 -16.89 -1.08 -21.57
N ALA A 454 -17.48 -1.58 -22.65
CA ALA A 454 -18.28 -0.79 -23.57
C ALA A 454 -19.33 0.01 -22.77
N GLY A 455 -19.21 1.32 -22.72
CA GLY A 455 -20.26 2.17 -22.16
C GLY A 455 -19.88 3.59 -21.74
N ASP A 456 -18.67 3.89 -21.39
CA ASP A 456 -18.29 5.22 -20.85
C ASP A 456 -17.27 5.99 -21.70
N SER A 457 -17.44 6.00 -23.00
CA SER A 457 -16.70 6.91 -23.89
C SER A 457 -17.42 8.26 -24.00
N ILE A 458 -17.42 9.09 -22.94
CA ILE A 458 -18.07 10.42 -22.99
C ILE A 458 -17.12 11.55 -23.41
N TYR A 459 -15.83 11.34 -23.48
CA TYR A 459 -14.94 12.30 -24.17
C TYR A 459 -13.84 11.55 -24.94
N GLY A 460 -13.88 11.69 -26.26
CA GLY A 460 -13.10 10.99 -27.29
C GLY A 460 -11.57 11.10 -27.20
N TYR A 461 -10.95 10.58 -26.14
CA TYR A 461 -9.49 10.44 -26.04
C TYR A 461 -8.99 9.05 -26.44
N SER A 462 -9.87 8.04 -26.55
CA SER A 462 -9.48 6.65 -26.88
C SER A 462 -9.40 6.34 -28.39
N HIS A 463 -9.71 7.30 -29.27
CA HIS A 463 -9.76 7.03 -30.72
C HIS A 463 -8.47 7.33 -31.49
N TYR A 464 -7.38 7.75 -30.82
CA TYR A 464 -6.13 8.11 -31.52
C TYR A 464 -5.03 7.06 -31.50
N GLU A 465 -5.20 5.94 -30.80
CA GLU A 465 -4.19 4.86 -30.81
C GLU A 465 -4.18 4.00 -32.11
N ASN A 466 -5.17 4.11 -32.99
CA ASN A 466 -5.27 3.27 -34.20
C ASN A 466 -5.17 4.05 -35.53
N TYR A 467 -4.67 5.26 -35.56
CA TYR A 467 -4.23 5.83 -36.82
C TYR A 467 -2.80 5.41 -37.14
N GLU A 468 -2.68 4.24 -37.73
CA GLU A 468 -1.50 3.81 -38.49
C GLU A 468 -1.28 4.83 -39.63
N TYR A 469 -0.49 5.85 -39.38
CA TYR A 469 0.04 6.71 -40.43
C TYR A 469 0.98 5.86 -41.26
N GLY A 470 0.48 5.33 -42.39
CA GLY A 470 1.40 4.68 -43.33
C GLY A 470 0.83 3.76 -44.42
N LYS A 471 -0.48 3.55 -44.53
CA LYS A 471 -0.98 2.65 -45.57
C LYS A 471 -2.02 3.23 -46.58
N THR A 472 -2.37 4.48 -46.46
CA THR A 472 -3.36 5.08 -47.38
C THR A 472 -2.76 5.97 -48.50
N ALA A 473 -1.45 6.21 -48.48
CA ALA A 473 -0.81 6.99 -49.53
C ALA A 473 -0.30 6.14 -50.75
N GLU A 474 -0.19 4.82 -50.58
CA GLU A 474 0.34 3.96 -51.66
C GLU A 474 -0.76 3.34 -52.56
N ASN A 475 -2.02 3.28 -52.11
CA ASN A 475 -3.08 2.70 -52.91
C ASN A 475 -3.78 3.69 -53.89
N ASN A 476 -3.64 4.99 -53.71
CA ASN A 476 -4.21 5.97 -54.65
C ASN A 476 -3.33 6.29 -55.86
N TYR A 477 -2.05 5.81 -55.90
CA TYR A 477 -1.17 6.01 -57.05
C TYR A 477 -1.20 4.85 -58.06
N ILE A 478 -1.94 3.77 -57.80
CA ILE A 478 -1.98 2.57 -58.65
C ILE A 478 -3.26 2.51 -59.47
N GLU A 479 -4.32 3.28 -59.12
CA GLU A 479 -5.59 3.31 -59.91
C GLU A 479 -5.65 4.36 -61.01
N GLU A 480 -4.71 5.33 -61.08
CA GLU A 480 -4.64 6.30 -62.19
C GLU A 480 -3.73 5.90 -63.35
N ARG A 481 -3.27 4.66 -63.41
CA ARG A 481 -2.46 4.12 -64.52
C ARG A 481 -2.95 2.77 -65.03
N LYS A 482 -4.26 2.64 -65.21
CA LYS A 482 -4.81 1.61 -66.10
C LYS A 482 -5.88 2.18 -66.98
#